data_9f788d0e9087f2c5e3c87652c6bf9b4b
#
_entry.id   9f788d0e9087f2c5e3c87652c6bf9b4b
#
_cell.length_a   1.000
_cell.length_b   1.000
_cell.length_c   1.000
_cell.angle_alpha   90.00
_cell.angle_beta   90.00
_cell.angle_gamma   90.00
#
_symmetry.space_group_name_H-M   'P 1'
#
loop_
_entity.id
_entity.type
_entity.pdbx_description
1 polymer ?
#
loop_
_entity_poly.entity_id
_entity_poly.type
_entity_poly.pdbx_seq_one_letter_code
_entity_poly.pdbx_strand_id
1 'polypeptide(L)'
;MSTFTLNLTSRSDLGKGASRRLRHTNNIPAVIYGGGIDPQSLQMNHDEIMRALEDEAIYTSIIDVNIDGKVTKAVFKDIQRHAYKPKVLHLDFLRVSANEKIHMHIPIHFLGEENAPGVKAGGQINHNLSDIEVICLGKNIPEFLELDVSALEMGETLHLSDIKLPEGVVSAELQHGAAHDQPVVAIHKSRATLDESDDAPEAPEEPAAE
;
A
#
# COMPACT_ATOMS: atom_id res chain seq x y z
N MET A 1 16.72 7.79 -9.78
CA MET A 1 15.72 8.37 -8.85
C MET A 1 14.94 9.42 -9.62
N SER A 2 13.69 9.15 -9.90
CA SER A 2 12.80 10.12 -10.55
C SER A 2 12.47 11.23 -9.54
N THR A 3 12.73 12.48 -9.91
CA THR A 3 12.42 13.62 -9.04
C THR A 3 11.04 14.14 -9.43
N PHE A 4 10.03 13.86 -8.62
CA PHE A 4 8.69 14.39 -8.83
C PHE A 4 8.61 15.79 -8.28
N THR A 5 8.01 16.71 -9.03
CA THR A 5 7.74 18.09 -8.59
C THR A 5 6.25 18.35 -8.58
N LEU A 6 5.71 18.77 -7.44
CA LEU A 6 4.31 19.13 -7.27
C LEU A 6 4.16 20.60 -6.91
N ASN A 7 3.23 21.30 -7.55
CA ASN A 7 2.95 22.70 -7.28
C ASN A 7 1.74 22.85 -6.36
N LEU A 8 1.98 23.42 -5.19
CA LEU A 8 0.96 23.67 -4.18
C LEU A 8 0.91 25.15 -3.84
N THR A 9 -0.27 25.63 -3.48
CA THR A 9 -0.48 27.00 -3.00
C THR A 9 -0.99 27.00 -1.56
N SER A 10 -0.57 27.97 -0.77
CA SER A 10 -1.05 28.12 0.60
C SER A 10 -2.51 28.57 0.63
N ARG A 11 -3.28 28.10 1.61
CA ARG A 11 -4.68 28.48 1.79
C ARG A 11 -4.96 28.95 3.21
N SER A 12 -5.76 30.01 3.33
CA SER A 12 -6.23 30.56 4.61
C SER A 12 -7.66 30.12 4.94
N ASP A 13 -8.47 29.76 3.92
CA ASP A 13 -9.87 29.35 4.09
C ASP A 13 -9.94 27.89 4.54
N LEU A 14 -10.30 27.65 5.80
CA LEU A 14 -10.28 26.34 6.45
C LEU A 14 -11.69 25.85 6.79
N GLY A 15 -11.78 24.57 7.14
CA GLY A 15 -13.01 23.93 7.60
C GLY A 15 -13.78 23.18 6.51
N LYS A 16 -14.87 22.48 6.94
CA LYS A 16 -15.66 21.54 6.13
C LYS A 16 -16.25 22.20 4.87
N GLY A 17 -16.82 23.39 5.03
CA GLY A 17 -17.47 24.11 3.92
C GLY A 17 -16.46 24.58 2.87
N ALA A 18 -15.32 25.15 3.31
CA ALA A 18 -14.24 25.59 2.45
C ALA A 18 -13.64 24.43 1.64
N SER A 19 -13.30 23.33 2.31
CA SER A 19 -12.77 22.12 1.65
C SER A 19 -13.76 21.50 0.67
N ARG A 20 -15.09 21.58 0.94
CA ARG A 20 -16.10 21.12 -0.01
C ARG A 20 -16.16 22.00 -1.26
N ARG A 21 -16.16 23.36 -1.10
CA ARG A 21 -16.14 24.30 -2.24
C ARG A 21 -14.89 24.08 -3.09
N LEU A 22 -13.73 23.92 -2.44
CA LEU A 22 -12.45 23.67 -3.11
C LEU A 22 -12.52 22.45 -4.04
N ARG A 23 -13.08 21.33 -3.56
CA ARG A 23 -13.23 20.11 -4.38
C ARG A 23 -14.20 20.29 -5.56
N HIS A 24 -15.13 21.23 -5.48
CA HIS A 24 -16.01 21.57 -6.61
C HIS A 24 -15.30 22.37 -7.70
N THR A 25 -14.21 23.08 -7.36
CA THR A 25 -13.38 23.83 -8.32
C THR A 25 -12.17 23.02 -8.82
N ASN A 26 -12.25 21.68 -8.73
CA ASN A 26 -11.18 20.76 -9.15
C ASN A 26 -9.85 20.95 -8.39
N ASN A 27 -9.91 21.47 -7.17
CA ASN A 27 -8.76 21.57 -6.30
C ASN A 27 -8.93 20.66 -5.06
N ILE A 28 -7.81 20.18 -4.51
CA ILE A 28 -7.78 19.29 -3.37
C ILE A 28 -7.11 19.99 -2.21
N PRO A 29 -7.68 19.88 -0.99
CA PRO A 29 -6.99 20.28 0.21
C PRO A 29 -5.83 19.34 0.51
N ALA A 30 -4.72 19.91 0.92
CA ALA A 30 -3.53 19.20 1.38
C ALA A 30 -2.99 19.83 2.66
N VAL A 31 -2.16 19.07 3.37
CA VAL A 31 -1.43 19.54 4.56
C VAL A 31 0.01 19.08 4.45
N ILE A 32 0.95 19.95 4.81
CA ILE A 32 2.35 19.60 4.98
C ILE A 32 2.78 19.86 6.41
N TYR A 33 3.42 18.88 7.05
CA TYR A 33 3.89 18.96 8.44
C TYR A 33 5.25 18.27 8.61
N GLY A 34 5.83 18.34 9.80
CA GLY A 34 7.14 17.77 10.12
C GLY A 34 8.31 18.74 9.92
N GLY A 35 9.55 18.27 10.17
CA GLY A 35 10.76 19.07 10.07
C GLY A 35 10.86 20.21 11.09
N GLY A 36 10.15 20.12 12.25
CA GLY A 36 10.17 21.15 13.28
C GLY A 36 9.49 22.49 12.90
N ILE A 37 8.75 22.53 11.79
CA ILE A 37 8.02 23.69 11.29
C ILE A 37 6.52 23.44 11.45
N ASP A 38 5.77 24.49 11.80
CA ASP A 38 4.32 24.41 11.95
C ASP A 38 3.62 23.81 10.73
N PRO A 39 2.54 23.04 10.95
CA PRO A 39 1.72 22.50 9.87
C PRO A 39 1.15 23.60 8.99
N GLN A 40 1.25 23.43 7.67
CA GLN A 40 0.76 24.40 6.69
C GLN A 40 -0.35 23.80 5.86
N SER A 41 -1.49 24.52 5.79
CA SER A 41 -2.62 24.12 4.95
C SER A 41 -2.41 24.57 3.51
N LEU A 42 -2.53 23.62 2.59
CA LEU A 42 -2.22 23.78 1.17
C LEU A 42 -3.41 23.36 0.32
N GLN A 43 -3.34 23.70 -0.95
CA GLN A 43 -4.23 23.22 -2.00
C GLN A 43 -3.45 22.95 -3.28
N MET A 44 -3.93 22.02 -4.09
CA MET A 44 -3.37 21.72 -5.39
C MET A 44 -4.45 21.33 -6.39
N ASN A 45 -4.10 21.31 -7.67
CA ASN A 45 -5.00 20.86 -8.71
C ASN A 45 -5.19 19.34 -8.70
N HIS A 46 -6.45 18.87 -8.82
CA HIS A 46 -6.79 17.45 -8.83
C HIS A 46 -6.19 16.70 -10.01
N ASP A 47 -6.18 17.30 -11.21
CA ASP A 47 -5.70 16.60 -12.41
C ASP A 47 -4.16 16.46 -12.39
N GLU A 48 -3.46 17.40 -11.76
CA GLU A 48 -2.00 17.32 -11.59
C GLU A 48 -1.64 16.15 -10.70
N ILE A 49 -2.31 16.00 -9.54
CA ILE A 49 -2.03 14.87 -8.66
C ILE A 49 -2.47 13.54 -9.25
N MET A 50 -3.60 13.49 -9.99
CA MET A 50 -4.03 12.24 -10.61
C MET A 50 -3.02 11.70 -11.60
N ARG A 51 -2.42 12.57 -12.43
CA ARG A 51 -1.33 12.17 -13.35
C ARG A 51 -0.07 11.73 -12.59
N ALA A 52 0.26 12.43 -11.52
CA ALA A 52 1.42 12.09 -10.71
C ALA A 52 1.25 10.71 -10.03
N LEU A 53 0.03 10.38 -9.57
CA LEU A 53 -0.29 9.10 -8.94
C LEU A 53 -0.45 7.92 -9.92
N GLU A 54 -0.32 8.14 -11.23
CA GLU A 54 -0.22 7.06 -12.22
C GLU A 54 1.13 6.32 -12.12
N ASP A 55 2.17 7.01 -11.63
CA ASP A 55 3.47 6.41 -11.36
C ASP A 55 3.51 5.91 -9.90
N GLU A 56 3.67 4.60 -9.73
CA GLU A 56 3.72 3.96 -8.41
C GLU A 56 4.90 4.44 -7.56
N ALA A 57 6.02 4.77 -8.21
CA ALA A 57 7.22 5.25 -7.52
C ALA A 57 7.00 6.55 -6.73
N ILE A 58 5.95 7.32 -7.02
CA ILE A 58 5.68 8.59 -6.30
C ILE A 58 5.30 8.36 -4.83
N TYR A 59 4.70 7.20 -4.49
CA TYR A 59 4.28 6.88 -3.12
C TYR A 59 5.46 6.69 -2.17
N THR A 60 6.58 6.25 -2.72
CA THR A 60 7.79 5.90 -1.98
C THR A 60 8.96 6.86 -2.25
N SER A 61 8.78 7.82 -3.17
CA SER A 61 9.84 8.79 -3.53
C SER A 61 9.81 10.05 -2.67
N ILE A 62 10.97 10.69 -2.57
CA ILE A 62 11.07 12.06 -2.07
C ILE A 62 10.60 13.01 -3.18
N ILE A 63 9.60 13.80 -2.88
CA ILE A 63 8.95 14.74 -3.79
C ILE A 63 9.42 16.15 -3.50
N ASP A 64 9.72 16.91 -4.53
CA ASP A 64 9.95 18.34 -4.44
C ASP A 64 8.61 19.09 -4.49
N VAL A 65 8.14 19.52 -3.31
CA VAL A 65 6.89 20.27 -3.16
C VAL A 65 7.20 21.76 -3.27
N ASN A 66 6.75 22.38 -4.36
CA ASN A 66 6.86 23.82 -4.58
C ASN A 66 5.66 24.53 -3.95
N ILE A 67 5.88 25.23 -2.86
CA ILE A 67 4.88 25.98 -2.11
C ILE A 67 5.12 27.47 -2.34
N ASP A 68 4.25 28.12 -3.11
CA ASP A 68 4.32 29.57 -3.41
C ASP A 68 5.73 30.02 -3.87
N GLY A 69 6.43 29.18 -4.67
CA GLY A 69 7.78 29.44 -5.19
C GLY A 69 8.93 28.95 -4.29
N LYS A 70 8.64 28.33 -3.15
CA LYS A 70 9.66 27.70 -2.29
C LYS A 70 9.58 26.19 -2.40
N VAL A 71 10.69 25.56 -2.78
CA VAL A 71 10.78 24.10 -2.89
C VAL A 71 11.12 23.49 -1.52
N THR A 72 10.32 22.52 -1.10
CA THR A 72 10.50 21.77 0.15
C THR A 72 10.46 20.29 -0.17
N LYS A 73 11.38 19.49 0.37
CA LYS A 73 11.38 18.03 0.22
C LYS A 73 10.39 17.39 1.17
N ALA A 74 9.52 16.56 0.63
CA ALA A 74 8.50 15.85 1.39
C ALA A 74 8.25 14.46 0.82
N VAL A 75 7.59 13.60 1.59
CA VAL A 75 7.04 12.32 1.14
C VAL A 75 5.53 12.32 1.36
N PHE A 76 4.82 11.49 0.61
CA PHE A 76 3.42 11.20 0.92
C PHE A 76 3.35 10.44 2.24
N LYS A 77 2.53 10.92 3.17
CA LYS A 77 2.23 10.19 4.41
C LYS A 77 0.88 9.47 4.32
N ASP A 78 -0.13 10.16 3.76
CA ASP A 78 -1.45 9.57 3.54
C ASP A 78 -2.15 10.21 2.34
N ILE A 79 -2.97 9.42 1.66
CA ILE A 79 -3.77 9.83 0.50
C ILE A 79 -5.20 9.34 0.68
N GLN A 80 -6.10 10.27 1.00
CA GLN A 80 -7.52 9.94 1.12
C GLN A 80 -8.18 9.90 -0.25
N ARG A 81 -8.69 8.75 -0.63
CA ARG A 81 -9.42 8.52 -1.88
C ARG A 81 -10.93 8.44 -1.65
N HIS A 82 -11.70 8.74 -2.66
CA HIS A 82 -13.15 8.54 -2.62
C HIS A 82 -13.46 7.04 -2.75
N ALA A 83 -14.46 6.54 -1.99
CA ALA A 83 -14.74 5.10 -1.88
C ALA A 83 -15.02 4.39 -3.21
N TYR A 84 -15.63 5.07 -4.21
CA TYR A 84 -15.98 4.45 -5.50
C TYR A 84 -15.68 5.32 -6.73
N LYS A 85 -15.29 6.59 -6.54
CA LYS A 85 -14.92 7.47 -7.66
C LYS A 85 -13.41 7.58 -7.74
N PRO A 86 -12.80 7.67 -8.93
CA PRO A 86 -11.38 7.91 -9.09
C PRO A 86 -11.06 9.37 -8.74
N LYS A 87 -11.17 9.72 -7.45
CA LYS A 87 -10.94 11.05 -6.93
C LYS A 87 -10.15 11.01 -5.63
N VAL A 88 -9.17 11.87 -5.54
CA VAL A 88 -8.44 12.16 -4.31
C VAL A 88 -9.20 13.22 -3.52
N LEU A 89 -9.33 13.01 -2.22
CA LEU A 89 -10.06 13.91 -1.31
C LEU A 89 -9.13 14.75 -0.44
N HIS A 90 -8.00 14.21 -0.01
CA HIS A 90 -7.01 14.86 0.83
C HIS A 90 -5.63 14.28 0.60
N LEU A 91 -4.59 15.08 0.85
CA LEU A 91 -3.20 14.70 0.76
C LEU A 91 -2.45 15.16 1.99
N ASP A 92 -1.69 14.27 2.58
CA ASP A 92 -0.83 14.52 3.72
C ASP A 92 0.63 14.37 3.30
N PHE A 93 1.39 15.46 3.45
CA PHE A 93 2.83 15.48 3.17
C PHE A 93 3.62 15.59 4.46
N LEU A 94 4.64 14.75 4.59
CA LEU A 94 5.61 14.83 5.67
C LEU A 94 6.92 15.44 5.13
N ARG A 95 7.36 16.55 5.71
CA ARG A 95 8.67 17.14 5.38
C ARG A 95 9.77 16.18 5.80
N VAL A 96 10.74 15.98 4.94
CA VAL A 96 11.81 15.00 5.14
C VAL A 96 13.16 15.68 5.20
N SER A 97 13.92 15.34 6.25
CA SER A 97 15.35 15.60 6.35
C SER A 97 16.13 14.32 6.09
N ALA A 98 17.28 14.42 5.43
CA ALA A 98 18.05 13.25 4.98
C ALA A 98 18.48 12.27 6.09
N ASN A 99 18.50 12.72 7.35
CA ASN A 99 18.95 11.95 8.52
C ASN A 99 17.80 11.57 9.48
N GLU A 100 16.57 11.88 9.14
CA GLU A 100 15.40 11.60 9.96
C GLU A 100 14.84 10.20 9.62
N LYS A 101 14.42 9.46 10.62
CA LYS A 101 13.72 8.18 10.44
C LYS A 101 12.28 8.49 10.04
N ILE A 102 11.84 7.85 8.98
CA ILE A 102 10.52 8.05 8.39
C ILE A 102 9.76 6.74 8.49
N HIS A 103 8.51 6.83 8.89
CA HIS A 103 7.55 5.76 8.82
C HIS A 103 6.72 5.92 7.56
N MET A 104 6.73 4.94 6.68
CA MET A 104 5.97 4.96 5.43
C MET A 104 5.50 3.58 5.02
N HIS A 105 4.46 3.54 4.20
CA HIS A 105 3.95 2.32 3.59
C HIS A 105 4.65 2.08 2.25
N ILE A 106 5.17 0.88 2.07
CA ILE A 106 5.86 0.47 0.84
C ILE A 106 5.06 -0.68 0.22
N PRO A 107 4.72 -0.60 -1.08
CA PRO A 107 4.00 -1.65 -1.77
C PRO A 107 4.85 -2.91 -1.93
N ILE A 108 4.17 -4.06 -1.95
CA ILE A 108 4.77 -5.38 -2.17
C ILE A 108 4.46 -5.81 -3.59
N HIS A 109 5.49 -6.14 -4.36
CA HIS A 109 5.35 -6.78 -5.66
C HIS A 109 5.53 -8.29 -5.52
N PHE A 110 4.51 -9.03 -5.88
CA PHE A 110 4.52 -10.49 -5.85
C PHE A 110 5.09 -11.03 -7.16
N LEU A 111 6.16 -11.81 -7.07
CA LEU A 111 6.82 -12.39 -8.24
C LEU A 111 6.43 -13.87 -8.40
N GLY A 112 6.12 -14.27 -9.64
CA GLY A 112 5.93 -15.68 -9.99
C GLY A 112 4.58 -16.28 -9.60
N GLU A 113 3.52 -15.51 -9.41
CA GLU A 113 2.19 -15.98 -9.03
C GLU A 113 1.63 -17.08 -9.96
N GLU A 114 1.77 -16.90 -11.29
CA GLU A 114 1.30 -17.86 -12.28
C GLU A 114 2.08 -19.19 -12.25
N ASN A 115 3.30 -19.15 -11.71
CA ASN A 115 4.19 -20.30 -11.64
C ASN A 115 4.02 -21.13 -10.37
N ALA A 116 3.36 -20.59 -9.35
CA ALA A 116 3.15 -21.24 -8.06
C ALA A 116 2.46 -22.61 -8.21
N PRO A 117 3.01 -23.69 -7.61
CA PRO A 117 2.42 -25.03 -7.65
C PRO A 117 0.99 -25.04 -7.11
N GLY A 118 0.71 -24.27 -6.07
CA GLY A 118 -0.61 -24.15 -5.47
C GLY A 118 -1.66 -23.57 -6.43
N VAL A 119 -1.28 -22.60 -7.27
CA VAL A 119 -2.17 -22.02 -8.31
C VAL A 119 -2.40 -23.02 -9.42
N LYS A 120 -1.35 -23.71 -9.90
CA LYS A 120 -1.46 -24.76 -10.92
C LYS A 120 -2.32 -25.93 -10.46
N ALA A 121 -2.40 -26.18 -9.16
CA ALA A 121 -3.28 -27.19 -8.57
C ALA A 121 -4.74 -26.70 -8.36
N GLY A 122 -5.09 -25.49 -8.88
CA GLY A 122 -6.43 -24.91 -8.78
C GLY A 122 -6.68 -24.11 -7.50
N GLY A 123 -5.63 -23.73 -6.76
CA GLY A 123 -5.72 -22.81 -5.63
C GLY A 123 -5.90 -21.37 -6.07
N GLN A 124 -6.49 -20.56 -5.20
CA GLN A 124 -6.62 -19.12 -5.38
C GLN A 124 -5.66 -18.41 -4.45
N ILE A 125 -4.84 -17.48 -5.00
CA ILE A 125 -3.99 -16.58 -4.21
C ILE A 125 -4.86 -15.54 -3.54
N ASN A 126 -4.65 -15.34 -2.26
CA ASN A 126 -5.24 -14.26 -1.48
C ASN A 126 -4.13 -13.36 -0.94
N HIS A 127 -4.13 -12.10 -1.38
CA HIS A 127 -3.24 -11.06 -0.87
C HIS A 127 -3.88 -10.44 0.38
N ASN A 128 -3.34 -10.77 1.55
CA ASN A 128 -3.82 -10.22 2.82
C ASN A 128 -3.27 -8.81 3.06
N LEU A 129 -2.01 -8.59 2.64
CA LEU A 129 -1.35 -7.29 2.71
C LEU A 129 -0.80 -6.93 1.33
N SER A 130 -1.08 -5.71 0.87
CA SER A 130 -0.55 -5.13 -0.37
C SER A 130 0.61 -4.17 -0.12
N ASP A 131 0.73 -3.67 1.11
CA ASP A 131 1.77 -2.73 1.54
C ASP A 131 2.18 -3.02 2.98
N ILE A 132 3.40 -2.59 3.36
CA ILE A 132 3.95 -2.78 4.70
C ILE A 132 4.43 -1.44 5.24
N GLU A 133 4.14 -1.18 6.52
CA GLU A 133 4.73 -0.06 7.22
C GLU A 133 6.19 -0.37 7.57
N VAL A 134 7.09 0.48 7.06
CA VAL A 134 8.53 0.38 7.32
C VAL A 134 9.09 1.66 7.92
N ILE A 135 10.17 1.49 8.65
CA ILE A 135 10.98 2.56 9.21
C ILE A 135 12.29 2.59 8.44
N CYS A 136 12.55 3.69 7.75
CA CYS A 136 13.78 3.88 6.98
C CYS A 136 14.33 5.29 7.12
N LEU A 137 15.58 5.50 6.72
CA LEU A 137 16.15 6.84 6.56
C LEU A 137 15.74 7.40 5.19
N GLY A 138 15.52 8.71 5.08
CA GLY A 138 15.14 9.35 3.84
C GLY A 138 16.04 9.08 2.63
N LYS A 139 17.26 8.59 2.86
CA LYS A 139 18.20 8.20 1.79
C LYS A 139 18.00 6.77 1.26
N ASN A 140 17.39 5.90 2.07
CA ASN A 140 17.31 4.46 1.83
C ASN A 140 15.86 4.00 1.66
N ILE A 141 15.03 4.82 1.05
CA ILE A 141 13.64 4.48 0.77
C ILE A 141 13.63 3.56 -0.47
N PRO A 142 13.18 2.29 -0.36
CA PRO A 142 12.99 1.43 -1.53
C PRO A 142 11.70 1.83 -2.26
N GLU A 143 11.67 1.66 -3.58
CA GLU A 143 10.49 1.96 -4.39
C GLU A 143 9.38 0.93 -4.16
N PHE A 144 9.74 -0.34 -4.02
CA PHE A 144 8.86 -1.47 -3.74
C PHE A 144 9.63 -2.58 -3.00
N LEU A 145 8.91 -3.54 -2.46
CA LEU A 145 9.47 -4.76 -1.88
C LEU A 145 9.05 -5.95 -2.74
N GLU A 146 9.98 -6.86 -3.03
CA GLU A 146 9.71 -8.05 -3.82
C GLU A 146 9.50 -9.26 -2.91
N LEU A 147 8.42 -10.00 -3.15
CA LEU A 147 8.14 -11.28 -2.52
C LEU A 147 7.95 -12.35 -3.59
N ASP A 148 8.83 -13.35 -3.60
CA ASP A 148 8.76 -14.48 -4.53
C ASP A 148 7.77 -15.53 -4.00
N VAL A 149 6.68 -15.73 -4.74
CA VAL A 149 5.62 -16.71 -4.45
C VAL A 149 5.67 -17.92 -5.38
N SER A 150 6.70 -18.01 -6.23
CA SER A 150 6.81 -19.06 -7.26
C SER A 150 6.88 -20.49 -6.72
N ALA A 151 7.30 -20.67 -5.47
CA ALA A 151 7.43 -21.97 -4.81
C ALA A 151 6.24 -22.32 -3.89
N LEU A 152 5.23 -21.44 -3.78
CA LEU A 152 4.17 -21.57 -2.79
C LEU A 152 3.19 -22.71 -3.13
N GLU A 153 2.99 -23.63 -2.19
CA GLU A 153 2.08 -24.76 -2.32
C GLU A 153 0.65 -24.41 -1.84
N MET A 154 -0.29 -25.31 -2.13
CA MET A 154 -1.69 -25.13 -1.70
C MET A 154 -1.82 -25.26 -0.17
N GLY A 155 -2.36 -24.24 0.47
CA GLY A 155 -2.52 -24.16 1.93
C GLY A 155 -1.35 -23.51 2.64
N GLU A 156 -0.27 -23.15 1.94
CA GLU A 156 0.84 -22.41 2.52
C GLU A 156 0.55 -20.90 2.61
N THR A 157 1.22 -20.27 3.55
CA THR A 157 1.10 -18.84 3.84
C THR A 157 2.50 -18.27 4.04
N LEU A 158 2.81 -17.17 3.36
CA LEU A 158 4.02 -16.38 3.63
C LEU A 158 3.68 -15.24 4.58
N HIS A 159 4.61 -14.97 5.49
CA HIS A 159 4.50 -13.96 6.53
C HIS A 159 5.43 -12.78 6.27
N LEU A 160 5.32 -11.73 7.07
CA LEU A 160 6.19 -10.55 6.98
C LEU A 160 7.69 -10.89 7.16
N SER A 161 8.00 -11.93 7.93
CA SER A 161 9.37 -12.40 8.15
C SER A 161 10.04 -12.98 6.90
N ASP A 162 9.26 -13.44 5.91
CA ASP A 162 9.76 -14.03 4.67
C ASP A 162 10.19 -12.97 3.65
N ILE A 163 9.86 -11.71 3.88
CA ILE A 163 10.18 -10.61 2.99
C ILE A 163 11.63 -10.16 3.19
N LYS A 164 12.38 -10.11 2.10
CA LYS A 164 13.75 -9.61 2.10
C LYS A 164 13.76 -8.09 2.15
N LEU A 165 14.03 -7.52 3.32
CA LEU A 165 14.18 -6.09 3.48
C LEU A 165 15.58 -5.64 3.04
N PRO A 166 15.71 -4.52 2.30
CA PRO A 166 17.01 -3.95 1.93
C PRO A 166 17.71 -3.34 3.17
N GLU A 167 19.01 -3.07 3.03
CA GLU A 167 19.83 -2.53 4.12
C GLU A 167 19.31 -1.15 4.60
N GLY A 168 19.10 -1.03 5.90
CA GLY A 168 18.63 0.21 6.53
C GLY A 168 17.11 0.39 6.55
N VAL A 169 16.35 -0.60 6.12
CA VAL A 169 14.89 -0.66 6.21
C VAL A 169 14.48 -1.69 7.24
N VAL A 170 13.58 -1.33 8.14
CA VAL A 170 13.08 -2.22 9.18
C VAL A 170 11.55 -2.17 9.19
N SER A 171 10.89 -3.32 9.22
CA SER A 171 9.43 -3.37 9.37
C SER A 171 9.03 -2.84 10.75
N ALA A 172 8.07 -1.92 10.78
CA ALA A 172 7.53 -1.38 12.03
C ALA A 172 6.85 -2.48 12.86
N GLU A 173 6.12 -3.37 12.20
CA GLU A 173 5.37 -4.44 12.86
C GLU A 173 6.29 -5.50 13.48
N LEU A 174 7.33 -5.94 12.78
CA LEU A 174 8.29 -6.92 13.32
C LEU A 174 9.08 -6.39 14.52
N GLN A 175 9.21 -5.07 14.69
CA GLN A 175 9.80 -4.48 15.90
C GLN A 175 8.96 -4.70 17.15
N HIS A 176 7.66 -4.89 17.01
CA HIS A 176 6.74 -5.16 18.14
C HIS A 176 6.78 -6.63 18.60
N GLY A 177 7.54 -7.47 17.93
CA GLY A 177 7.78 -8.88 18.29
C GLY A 177 7.10 -9.88 17.35
N ALA A 178 7.45 -11.16 17.51
CA ALA A 178 6.99 -12.25 16.66
C ALA A 178 5.46 -12.47 16.66
N ALA A 179 4.72 -11.91 17.63
CA ALA A 179 3.26 -11.96 17.64
C ALA A 179 2.62 -11.06 16.57
N HIS A 180 3.37 -10.13 15.98
CA HIS A 180 2.96 -9.22 14.91
C HIS A 180 3.42 -9.67 13.52
N ASP A 181 3.86 -10.91 13.38
CA ASP A 181 4.20 -11.52 12.09
C ASP A 181 2.92 -11.89 11.34
N GLN A 182 2.39 -10.91 10.59
CA GLN A 182 1.13 -11.04 9.88
C GLN A 182 1.31 -11.85 8.58
N PRO A 183 0.26 -12.63 8.17
CA PRO A 183 0.26 -13.30 6.88
C PRO A 183 0.14 -12.29 5.75
N VAL A 184 1.05 -12.33 4.80
CA VAL A 184 1.09 -11.44 3.62
C VAL A 184 0.33 -12.02 2.46
N VAL A 185 0.60 -13.28 2.12
CA VAL A 185 -0.06 -13.99 1.02
C VAL A 185 -0.33 -15.43 1.42
N ALA A 186 -1.48 -15.95 1.00
CA ALA A 186 -1.86 -17.34 1.22
C ALA A 186 -2.53 -17.93 -0.03
N ILE A 187 -2.32 -19.23 -0.28
CA ILE A 187 -3.04 -19.94 -1.32
C ILE A 187 -4.09 -20.83 -0.68
N HIS A 188 -5.35 -20.56 -0.99
CA HIS A 188 -6.49 -21.34 -0.50
C HIS A 188 -7.10 -22.21 -1.61
N LYS A 189 -7.71 -23.34 -1.22
CA LYS A 189 -8.53 -24.13 -2.13
C LYS A 189 -9.69 -23.31 -2.67
N SER A 190 -9.87 -23.31 -3.99
CA SER A 190 -11.05 -22.69 -4.60
C SER A 190 -12.30 -23.48 -4.21
N ARG A 191 -13.44 -22.81 -4.02
CA ARG A 191 -14.73 -23.46 -3.79
C ARG A 191 -15.11 -24.46 -4.89
N ALA A 192 -14.70 -24.19 -6.14
CA ALA A 192 -14.95 -25.08 -7.26
C ALA A 192 -14.24 -26.43 -7.14
N THR A 193 -13.09 -26.49 -6.44
CA THR A 193 -12.37 -27.75 -6.18
C THR A 193 -12.88 -28.52 -4.96
N LEU A 194 -13.74 -27.91 -4.14
CA LEU A 194 -14.38 -28.59 -3.00
C LEU A 194 -15.61 -29.43 -3.46
N ASP A 195 -16.30 -28.98 -4.52
CA ASP A 195 -17.49 -29.68 -5.03
C ASP A 195 -17.14 -30.98 -5.82
N GLU A 196 -15.92 -31.15 -6.33
CA GLU A 196 -15.50 -32.37 -7.03
C GLU A 196 -15.00 -33.48 -6.08
N SER A 197 -14.74 -33.21 -4.81
CA SER A 197 -14.23 -34.22 -3.86
C SER A 197 -15.29 -34.81 -2.94
N ASP A 198 -16.53 -34.31 -2.94
CA ASP A 198 -17.62 -34.77 -2.05
C ASP A 198 -18.73 -35.56 -2.74
N ASP A 199 -18.60 -35.82 -4.07
CA ASP A 199 -19.58 -36.63 -4.81
C ASP A 199 -19.06 -38.05 -5.09
N ALA A 200 -18.77 -38.81 -4.02
CA ALA A 200 -18.74 -40.27 -4.05
C ALA A 200 -19.97 -40.75 -3.30
N PRO A 201 -21.00 -41.29 -3.98
CA PRO A 201 -22.16 -41.84 -3.31
C PRO A 201 -21.77 -43.14 -2.60
N GLU A 202 -21.78 -43.07 -1.28
CA GLU A 202 -21.76 -44.26 -0.43
C GLU A 202 -23.04 -45.10 -0.71
N ALA A 203 -22.85 -46.25 -1.35
CA ALA A 203 -23.94 -47.16 -1.64
C ALA A 203 -24.54 -47.67 -0.32
N PRO A 204 -25.89 -47.70 -0.16
CA PRO A 204 -26.52 -48.29 1.02
C PRO A 204 -26.38 -49.78 1.01
N GLU A 205 -25.71 -50.35 2.03
CA GLU A 205 -25.80 -51.77 2.39
C GLU A 205 -27.24 -52.10 2.79
N GLU A 206 -27.88 -52.97 2.02
CA GLU A 206 -29.14 -53.63 2.39
C GLU A 206 -28.89 -54.58 3.58
N PRO A 207 -29.71 -54.54 4.64
CA PRO A 207 -29.71 -55.57 5.64
C PRO A 207 -30.55 -56.76 5.14
N ALA A 208 -29.86 -57.88 4.97
CA ALA A 208 -30.55 -59.18 4.72
C ALA A 208 -31.45 -59.55 5.90
N ALA A 209 -32.65 -59.98 5.52
CA ALA A 209 -33.66 -60.51 6.41
C ALA A 209 -33.27 -61.91 6.96
N GLU A 210 -33.58 -62.11 8.26
CA GLU A 210 -34.14 -63.38 8.79
C GLU A 210 -35.03 -63.08 10.00
#